data_420408c46a7ce3147457ae8e0ca30ed1
#
_entry.id   420408c46a7ce3147457ae8e0ca30ed1
#
_cell.length_a   1.000
_cell.length_b   1.000
_cell.length_c   1.000
_cell.angle_alpha   90.00
_cell.angle_beta   90.00
_cell.angle_gamma   90.00
#
_symmetry.space_group_name_H-M   'P 1'
#
loop_
_entity.id
_entity.type
_entity.pdbx_description
1 polymer ?
#
loop_
_entity_poly.entity_id
_entity_poly.type
_entity_poly.pdbx_seq_one_letter_code
_entity_poly.pdbx_strand_id
1 'polypeptide(L)'
;MKDNNGQFKEIPTEERYGNLTVLGFDHKTKNNQYYMKVKCDCGNEFVIRKTLLTTGKQDCCRECSKRIGVPTKFNEIIVNDNVAQLILSDNTIVLIDAEDVDRIKQHYWNKDGDGRYIRSYTANTSLHKYVYGKDIKLDHINGDTMDNRKSNLRPCNHQQNCMNRKRRTDNTSGVTGVMERKGKYIAELTYKGIRKTKTCETFEEAVRVRKSWEEEFFKEWARK
;
A
#
# COMPACT_ATOMS: atom_id res chain seq x y z
N MET A 1 -17.05 27.54 -22.59
CA MET A 1 -17.77 27.40 -23.88
C MET A 1 -18.30 28.76 -24.23
N LYS A 2 -18.29 29.13 -25.49
CA LYS A 2 -19.05 30.31 -25.96
C LYS A 2 -20.48 29.83 -26.21
N ASP A 3 -21.46 30.70 -25.95
CA ASP A 3 -22.83 30.44 -26.37
C ASP A 3 -22.93 30.53 -27.91
N ASN A 4 -24.08 30.26 -28.48
CA ASN A 4 -24.34 30.32 -29.92
C ASN A 4 -24.13 31.73 -30.53
N ASN A 5 -23.99 32.76 -29.67
CA ASN A 5 -23.73 34.16 -30.04
C ASN A 5 -22.29 34.60 -29.80
N GLY A 6 -21.39 33.67 -29.44
CA GLY A 6 -19.98 33.98 -29.17
C GLY A 6 -19.73 34.68 -27.83
N GLN A 7 -20.73 34.80 -26.96
CA GLN A 7 -20.60 35.40 -25.63
C GLN A 7 -20.05 34.41 -24.62
N PHE A 8 -19.39 34.93 -23.58
CA PHE A 8 -18.86 34.15 -22.49
C PHE A 8 -20.00 33.58 -21.63
N LYS A 9 -20.10 32.26 -21.59
CA LYS A 9 -21.01 31.61 -20.66
C LYS A 9 -20.39 31.67 -19.27
N GLU A 10 -21.02 32.43 -18.37
CA GLU A 10 -20.60 32.43 -16.95
C GLU A 10 -20.72 31.02 -16.35
N ILE A 11 -19.76 30.67 -15.48
CA ILE A 11 -19.90 29.50 -14.64
C ILE A 11 -20.75 29.94 -13.46
N PRO A 12 -21.86 29.25 -13.17
CA PRO A 12 -22.68 29.59 -12.00
C PRO A 12 -21.84 29.58 -10.73
N THR A 13 -22.15 30.51 -9.83
CA THR A 13 -21.64 30.47 -8.46
C THR A 13 -22.11 29.19 -7.79
N GLU A 14 -21.24 28.59 -6.94
CA GLU A 14 -21.45 27.32 -6.26
C GLU A 14 -21.28 26.06 -7.15
N GLU A 15 -20.99 26.19 -8.45
CA GLU A 15 -20.62 25.04 -9.26
C GLU A 15 -19.32 24.42 -8.77
N ARG A 16 -19.28 23.08 -8.71
CA ARG A 16 -18.13 22.36 -8.17
C ARG A 16 -17.32 21.66 -9.26
N TYR A 17 -15.99 21.77 -9.14
CA TYR A 17 -14.99 21.10 -9.97
C TYR A 17 -13.99 20.39 -9.03
N GLY A 18 -14.23 19.09 -8.77
CA GLY A 18 -13.44 18.36 -7.77
C GLY A 18 -13.61 18.95 -6.38
N ASN A 19 -12.50 19.37 -5.78
CA ASN A 19 -12.45 20.03 -4.46
C ASN A 19 -12.59 21.55 -4.51
N LEU A 20 -12.93 22.09 -5.67
CA LEU A 20 -13.07 23.54 -5.88
C LEU A 20 -14.52 23.93 -6.07
N THR A 21 -14.99 24.91 -5.31
CA THR A 21 -16.29 25.56 -5.48
C THR A 21 -16.07 26.92 -6.10
N VAL A 22 -16.81 27.23 -7.16
CA VAL A 22 -16.72 28.55 -7.83
C VAL A 22 -17.43 29.60 -7.01
N LEU A 23 -16.72 30.66 -6.64
CA LEU A 23 -17.27 31.81 -5.92
C LEU A 23 -17.75 32.91 -6.89
N GLY A 24 -17.20 32.97 -8.11
CA GLY A 24 -17.59 33.93 -9.11
C GLY A 24 -16.48 34.23 -10.15
N PHE A 25 -16.80 35.12 -11.05
CA PHE A 25 -15.84 35.65 -12.03
C PHE A 25 -14.89 36.63 -11.33
N ASP A 26 -13.60 36.57 -11.69
CA ASP A 26 -12.61 37.52 -11.17
C ASP A 26 -12.20 38.56 -12.22
N HIS A 27 -11.53 38.14 -13.29
CA HIS A 27 -11.11 39.03 -14.35
C HIS A 27 -10.90 38.32 -15.71
N LYS A 28 -10.72 39.11 -16.76
CA LYS A 28 -10.36 38.66 -18.09
C LYS A 28 -9.06 39.35 -18.52
N THR A 29 -8.10 38.57 -19.03
CA THR A 29 -6.84 39.10 -19.54
C THR A 29 -6.99 39.68 -20.98
N LYS A 30 -6.01 40.47 -21.43
CA LYS A 30 -5.92 41.01 -22.81
C LYS A 30 -5.96 39.88 -23.87
N ASN A 31 -5.50 38.67 -23.53
CA ASN A 31 -5.49 37.50 -24.42
C ASN A 31 -6.77 36.66 -24.32
N ASN A 32 -7.89 37.25 -23.91
CA ASN A 32 -9.19 36.59 -23.79
C ASN A 32 -9.21 35.37 -22.84
N GLN A 33 -8.33 35.30 -21.84
CA GLN A 33 -8.35 34.27 -20.81
C GLN A 33 -9.22 34.72 -19.64
N TYR A 34 -10.11 33.85 -19.19
CA TYR A 34 -11.04 34.13 -18.11
C TYR A 34 -10.55 33.50 -16.84
N TYR A 35 -10.60 34.21 -15.71
CA TYR A 35 -10.20 33.80 -14.40
C TYR A 35 -11.38 33.79 -13.44
N MET A 36 -11.46 32.77 -12.60
CA MET A 36 -12.55 32.56 -11.64
C MET A 36 -11.98 32.56 -10.23
N LYS A 37 -12.71 33.18 -9.31
CA LYS A 37 -12.50 32.99 -7.87
C LYS A 37 -13.06 31.67 -7.46
N VAL A 38 -12.28 30.87 -6.74
CA VAL A 38 -12.67 29.55 -6.25
C VAL A 38 -12.25 29.36 -4.79
N LYS A 39 -13.00 28.52 -4.10
CA LYS A 39 -12.69 28.04 -2.75
C LYS A 39 -12.41 26.57 -2.78
N CYS A 40 -11.29 26.16 -2.21
CA CYS A 40 -10.95 24.75 -2.01
C CYS A 40 -11.61 24.22 -0.74
N ASP A 41 -11.95 22.94 -0.70
CA ASP A 41 -12.53 22.28 0.50
C ASP A 41 -11.64 22.42 1.75
N CYS A 42 -10.33 22.67 1.59
CA CYS A 42 -9.43 23.00 2.70
C CYS A 42 -9.59 24.44 3.25
N GLY A 43 -10.52 25.24 2.69
CA GLY A 43 -10.78 26.62 3.06
C GLY A 43 -9.98 27.65 2.29
N ASN A 44 -8.96 27.27 1.51
CA ASN A 44 -8.12 28.21 0.77
C ASN A 44 -8.87 28.80 -0.44
N GLU A 45 -8.88 30.13 -0.56
CA GLU A 45 -9.48 30.85 -1.68
C GLU A 45 -8.38 31.38 -2.61
N PHE A 46 -8.59 31.23 -3.91
CA PHE A 46 -7.61 31.68 -4.93
C PHE A 46 -8.28 31.89 -6.29
N VAL A 47 -7.51 32.47 -7.20
CA VAL A 47 -7.97 32.74 -8.57
C VAL A 47 -7.34 31.73 -9.53
N ILE A 48 -8.15 31.15 -10.39
CA ILE A 48 -7.75 30.10 -11.34
C ILE A 48 -8.28 30.40 -12.74
N ARG A 49 -7.53 29.98 -13.77
CA ARG A 49 -8.00 30.07 -15.16
C ARG A 49 -9.19 29.13 -15.38
N LYS A 50 -10.28 29.64 -15.97
CA LYS A 50 -11.49 28.87 -16.27
C LYS A 50 -11.21 27.53 -16.99
N THR A 51 -10.31 27.55 -17.97
CA THR A 51 -9.98 26.34 -18.73
C THR A 51 -9.36 25.22 -17.90
N LEU A 52 -8.64 25.54 -16.81
CA LEU A 52 -8.08 24.55 -15.91
C LEU A 52 -9.16 23.87 -15.08
N LEU A 53 -10.20 24.61 -14.69
CA LEU A 53 -11.39 24.07 -14.03
C LEU A 53 -12.17 23.15 -14.96
N THR A 54 -12.61 23.68 -16.12
CA THR A 54 -13.52 22.96 -17.03
C THR A 54 -12.88 21.75 -17.70
N THR A 55 -11.55 21.67 -17.77
CA THR A 55 -10.81 20.50 -18.28
C THR A 55 -10.40 19.51 -17.20
N GLY A 56 -10.70 19.80 -15.92
CA GLY A 56 -10.30 18.93 -14.79
C GLY A 56 -8.78 18.87 -14.57
N LYS A 57 -7.99 19.78 -15.19
CA LYS A 57 -6.53 19.80 -15.02
C LYS A 57 -6.09 20.32 -13.65
N GLN A 58 -6.98 21.02 -12.96
CA GLN A 58 -6.75 21.45 -11.59
C GLN A 58 -8.08 21.34 -10.83
N ASP A 59 -8.11 20.50 -9.83
CA ASP A 59 -9.26 20.14 -9.01
C ASP A 59 -9.11 20.52 -7.53
N CYS A 60 -7.95 21.09 -7.14
CA CYS A 60 -7.64 21.53 -5.79
C CYS A 60 -6.69 22.72 -5.77
N CYS A 61 -6.48 23.36 -4.61
CA CYS A 61 -5.52 24.44 -4.46
C CYS A 61 -4.07 23.92 -4.48
N ARG A 62 -3.11 24.85 -4.67
CA ARG A 62 -1.68 24.53 -4.75
C ARG A 62 -1.16 23.82 -3.47
N GLU A 63 -1.67 24.19 -2.30
CA GLU A 63 -1.26 23.56 -1.04
C GLU A 63 -1.79 22.12 -0.92
N CYS A 64 -3.03 21.87 -1.35
CA CYS A 64 -3.56 20.52 -1.46
C CYS A 64 -2.88 19.70 -2.55
N SER A 65 -2.51 20.33 -3.69
CA SER A 65 -1.75 19.69 -4.77
C SER A 65 -0.32 19.35 -4.37
N LYS A 66 0.34 20.16 -3.53
CA LYS A 66 1.65 19.86 -2.95
C LYS A 66 1.59 18.74 -1.91
N ARG A 67 0.47 18.58 -1.23
CA ARG A 67 0.16 17.38 -0.45
C ARG A 67 -0.17 16.25 -1.43
N ILE A 68 0.82 15.89 -2.27
CA ILE A 68 0.72 14.90 -3.33
C ILE A 68 -0.12 13.74 -2.82
N GLY A 69 -1.33 13.60 -3.37
CA GLY A 69 -2.18 12.44 -3.14
C GLY A 69 -2.95 12.44 -1.81
N VAL A 70 -3.45 13.59 -1.31
CA VAL A 70 -4.64 13.51 -0.44
C VAL A 70 -5.79 13.16 -1.36
N PRO A 71 -6.20 11.90 -1.42
CA PRO A 71 -7.31 11.50 -2.26
C PRO A 71 -8.56 12.19 -1.73
N THR A 72 -9.37 12.68 -2.63
CA THR A 72 -10.72 13.18 -2.35
C THR A 72 -11.66 12.08 -1.85
N LYS A 73 -11.21 10.83 -1.88
CA LYS A 73 -11.92 9.68 -1.34
C LYS A 73 -10.98 8.91 -0.42
N PHE A 74 -11.41 8.75 0.82
CA PHE A 74 -10.79 7.79 1.74
C PHE A 74 -11.12 6.37 1.28
N ASN A 75 -10.31 5.41 1.71
CA ASN A 75 -10.62 4.01 1.49
C ASN A 75 -11.94 3.64 2.18
N GLU A 76 -12.73 2.81 1.55
CA GLU A 76 -13.88 2.19 2.19
C GLU A 76 -13.41 1.21 3.26
N ILE A 77 -14.08 1.19 4.41
CA ILE A 77 -13.78 0.27 5.51
C ILE A 77 -15.07 -0.40 5.95
N ILE A 78 -15.11 -1.72 5.90
CA ILE A 78 -16.21 -2.55 6.38
C ILE A 78 -15.78 -3.20 7.69
N VAL A 79 -16.52 -2.97 8.77
CA VAL A 79 -16.22 -3.52 10.09
C VAL A 79 -17.11 -4.73 10.35
N ASN A 80 -16.49 -5.85 10.73
CA ASN A 80 -17.16 -7.09 11.12
C ASN A 80 -16.58 -7.55 12.46
N ASP A 81 -17.29 -7.31 13.54
CA ASP A 81 -16.85 -7.61 14.91
C ASP A 81 -15.46 -7.02 15.22
N ASN A 82 -14.48 -7.86 15.50
CA ASN A 82 -13.11 -7.45 15.85
C ASN A 82 -12.18 -7.28 14.64
N VAL A 83 -12.66 -7.53 13.42
CA VAL A 83 -11.87 -7.43 12.18
C VAL A 83 -12.51 -6.41 11.24
N ALA A 84 -11.71 -5.58 10.61
CA ALA A 84 -12.17 -4.69 9.56
C ALA A 84 -11.45 -4.98 8.23
N GLN A 85 -12.16 -4.71 7.15
CA GLN A 85 -11.69 -4.81 5.77
C GLN A 85 -11.46 -3.41 5.23
N LEU A 86 -10.22 -3.05 4.98
CA LEU A 86 -9.84 -1.83 4.28
C LEU A 86 -9.83 -2.14 2.77
N ILE A 87 -10.68 -1.48 2.00
CA ILE A 87 -10.82 -1.70 0.56
C ILE A 87 -10.01 -0.64 -0.17
N LEU A 88 -9.03 -1.09 -0.95
CA LEU A 88 -8.20 -0.21 -1.77
C LEU A 88 -8.91 0.19 -3.07
N SER A 89 -8.36 1.19 -3.77
CA SER A 89 -8.93 1.69 -5.04
C SER A 89 -9.00 0.65 -6.18
N ASP A 90 -8.20 -0.40 -6.08
CA ASP A 90 -8.19 -1.55 -7.01
C ASP A 90 -9.03 -2.74 -6.51
N ASN A 91 -9.91 -2.51 -5.53
CA ASN A 91 -10.74 -3.51 -4.85
C ASN A 91 -9.95 -4.57 -4.06
N THR A 92 -8.66 -4.38 -3.81
CA THR A 92 -7.91 -5.25 -2.92
C THR A 92 -8.41 -5.10 -1.50
N ILE A 93 -8.70 -6.22 -0.85
CA ILE A 93 -9.12 -6.27 0.56
C ILE A 93 -7.90 -6.44 1.44
N VAL A 94 -7.76 -5.57 2.44
CA VAL A 94 -6.69 -5.59 3.44
C VAL A 94 -7.32 -5.78 4.81
N LEU A 95 -6.88 -6.79 5.55
CA LEU A 95 -7.40 -7.07 6.89
C LEU A 95 -6.65 -6.22 7.94
N ILE A 96 -7.42 -5.64 8.85
CA ILE A 96 -6.94 -4.85 9.99
C ILE A 96 -7.79 -5.17 11.22
N ASP A 97 -7.30 -4.81 12.41
CA ASP A 97 -8.11 -4.90 13.61
C ASP A 97 -9.13 -3.75 13.65
N ALA A 98 -10.36 -4.03 14.11
CA ALA A 98 -11.44 -3.04 14.17
C ALA A 98 -11.08 -1.83 15.07
N GLU A 99 -10.28 -2.05 16.11
CA GLU A 99 -9.81 -0.98 17.01
C GLU A 99 -8.92 0.08 16.33
N ASP A 100 -8.29 -0.28 15.20
CA ASP A 100 -7.40 0.63 14.47
C ASP A 100 -8.12 1.47 13.40
N VAL A 101 -9.40 1.21 13.14
CA VAL A 101 -10.18 1.88 12.08
C VAL A 101 -10.16 3.39 12.22
N ASP A 102 -10.36 3.93 13.43
CA ASP A 102 -10.41 5.38 13.65
C ASP A 102 -9.09 6.10 13.31
N ARG A 103 -7.96 5.42 13.48
CA ARG A 103 -6.65 5.93 13.07
C ARG A 103 -6.44 5.79 11.57
N ILE A 104 -6.78 4.62 11.03
CA ILE A 104 -6.53 4.25 9.63
C ILE A 104 -7.36 5.12 8.69
N LYS A 105 -8.61 5.41 9.00
CA LYS A 105 -9.50 6.25 8.18
C LYS A 105 -9.05 7.71 8.03
N GLN A 106 -8.09 8.17 8.83
CA GLN A 106 -7.53 9.52 8.71
C GLN A 106 -6.54 9.64 7.53
N HIS A 107 -6.15 8.52 6.94
CA HIS A 107 -5.17 8.45 5.88
C HIS A 107 -5.70 7.66 4.69
N TYR A 108 -5.12 7.92 3.52
CA TYR A 108 -5.37 7.13 2.33
C TYR A 108 -4.26 6.10 2.14
N TRP A 109 -4.67 4.87 1.86
CA TRP A 109 -3.80 3.72 1.75
C TRP A 109 -3.84 3.12 0.35
N ASN A 110 -2.67 2.82 -0.19
CA ASN A 110 -2.47 2.19 -1.49
C ASN A 110 -1.41 1.10 -1.39
N LYS A 111 -1.34 0.26 -2.40
CA LYS A 111 -0.17 -0.59 -2.59
C LYS A 111 1.07 0.27 -2.85
N ASP A 112 2.23 -0.17 -2.35
CA ASP A 112 3.53 0.38 -2.74
C ASP A 112 3.85 0.07 -4.21
N GLY A 113 4.96 0.64 -4.73
CA GLY A 113 5.32 0.48 -6.13
C GLY A 113 5.50 -0.97 -6.60
N ASP A 114 5.85 -1.88 -5.69
CA ASP A 114 6.00 -3.32 -5.97
C ASP A 114 4.69 -4.09 -5.73
N GLY A 115 3.64 -3.43 -5.22
CA GLY A 115 2.36 -4.03 -4.89
C GLY A 115 2.38 -5.01 -3.71
N ARG A 116 3.49 -5.05 -2.97
CA ARG A 116 3.71 -6.01 -1.88
C ARG A 116 3.22 -5.55 -0.53
N TYR A 117 3.30 -4.24 -0.26
CA TYR A 117 2.91 -3.67 1.02
C TYR A 117 1.91 -2.54 0.83
N ILE A 118 1.15 -2.28 1.87
CA ILE A 118 0.23 -1.15 1.90
C ILE A 118 0.95 0.04 2.55
N ARG A 119 0.89 1.18 1.88
CA ARG A 119 1.56 2.41 2.30
C ARG A 119 0.62 3.62 2.18
N SER A 120 0.81 4.59 3.07
CA SER A 120 0.21 5.92 2.96
C SER A 120 1.29 6.98 2.81
N TYR A 121 1.11 7.86 1.84
CA TYR A 121 1.95 9.05 1.67
C TYR A 121 1.63 10.11 2.73
N THR A 122 0.36 10.22 3.15
CA THR A 122 -0.05 11.20 4.18
C THR A 122 0.43 10.80 5.56
N ALA A 123 0.43 9.52 5.90
CA ALA A 123 1.03 9.00 7.12
C ALA A 123 2.56 8.81 7.01
N ASN A 124 3.12 8.91 5.80
CA ASN A 124 4.53 8.68 5.47
C ASN A 124 5.09 7.34 6.02
N THR A 125 4.26 6.30 6.02
CA THR A 125 4.63 4.98 6.57
C THR A 125 3.88 3.85 5.89
N SER A 126 4.29 2.60 6.15
CA SER A 126 3.54 1.41 5.77
C SER A 126 2.50 1.03 6.81
N LEU A 127 1.40 0.41 6.37
CA LEU A 127 0.25 0.08 7.23
C LEU A 127 0.63 -0.80 8.41
N HIS A 128 1.41 -1.87 8.20
CA HIS A 128 1.85 -2.76 9.27
C HIS A 128 2.65 -2.03 10.37
N LYS A 129 3.50 -1.06 10.00
CA LYS A 129 4.21 -0.23 10.99
C LYS A 129 3.26 0.74 11.70
N TYR A 130 2.31 1.31 10.96
CA TYR A 130 1.32 2.24 11.49
C TYR A 130 0.43 1.58 12.54
N VAL A 131 -0.13 0.40 12.23
CA VAL A 131 -0.99 -0.33 13.18
C VAL A 131 -0.21 -0.85 14.38
N TYR A 132 1.03 -1.28 14.18
CA TYR A 132 1.89 -1.75 15.28
C TYR A 132 2.39 -0.62 16.19
N GLY A 133 2.38 0.65 15.69
CA GLY A 133 2.72 1.85 16.46
C GLY A 133 4.21 2.05 16.71
N LYS A 134 5.09 1.35 15.98
CA LYS A 134 6.56 1.47 16.11
C LYS A 134 7.23 1.37 14.74
N ASP A 135 8.28 2.17 14.54
CA ASP A 135 9.14 2.06 13.35
C ASP A 135 10.20 0.99 13.54
N ILE A 136 9.76 -0.25 13.60
CA ILE A 136 10.60 -1.44 13.72
C ILE A 136 10.37 -2.37 12.53
N LYS A 137 11.28 -3.30 12.32
CA LYS A 137 11.10 -4.33 11.32
C LYS A 137 10.07 -5.34 11.78
N LEU A 138 9.07 -5.57 10.96
CA LEU A 138 7.96 -6.50 11.21
C LEU A 138 7.92 -7.58 10.14
N ASP A 139 7.47 -8.75 10.52
CA ASP A 139 7.19 -9.90 9.68
C ASP A 139 5.70 -10.25 9.76
N HIS A 140 5.11 -10.65 8.63
CA HIS A 140 3.77 -11.19 8.57
C HIS A 140 3.84 -12.71 8.80
N ILE A 141 3.31 -13.19 9.92
CA ILE A 141 3.47 -14.58 10.38
C ILE A 141 2.98 -15.58 9.32
N ASN A 142 1.82 -15.33 8.71
CA ASN A 142 1.26 -16.16 7.63
C ASN A 142 1.87 -15.87 6.24
N GLY A 143 2.74 -14.86 6.13
CA GLY A 143 3.36 -14.42 4.89
C GLY A 143 2.41 -13.72 3.92
N ASP A 144 1.20 -13.35 4.35
CA ASP A 144 0.25 -12.52 3.61
C ASP A 144 0.38 -11.05 4.06
N THR A 145 0.87 -10.21 3.16
CA THR A 145 1.10 -8.80 3.42
C THR A 145 -0.19 -7.95 3.38
N MET A 146 -1.31 -8.55 2.99
CA MET A 146 -2.63 -7.93 3.06
C MET A 146 -3.31 -8.16 4.42
N ASP A 147 -2.81 -9.07 5.26
CA ASP A 147 -3.29 -9.28 6.62
C ASP A 147 -2.44 -8.49 7.62
N ASN A 148 -2.87 -7.28 7.93
CA ASN A 148 -2.17 -6.35 8.81
C ASN A 148 -2.74 -6.32 10.24
N ARG A 149 -3.46 -7.36 10.66
CA ARG A 149 -3.89 -7.51 12.05
C ARG A 149 -2.69 -7.71 12.96
N LYS A 150 -2.74 -7.13 14.16
CA LYS A 150 -1.63 -7.23 15.14
C LYS A 150 -1.28 -8.68 15.49
N SER A 151 -2.28 -9.56 15.51
CA SER A 151 -2.09 -11.00 15.74
C SER A 151 -1.25 -11.70 14.65
N ASN A 152 -1.20 -11.13 13.43
CA ASN A 152 -0.39 -11.62 12.32
C ASN A 152 0.96 -10.88 12.17
N LEU A 153 1.22 -9.86 12.98
CA LEU A 153 2.45 -9.07 12.92
C LEU A 153 3.36 -9.40 14.10
N ARG A 154 4.65 -9.61 13.83
CA ARG A 154 5.66 -9.81 14.86
C ARG A 154 6.94 -9.02 14.59
N PRO A 155 7.57 -8.45 15.63
CA PRO A 155 8.90 -7.87 15.52
C PRO A 155 9.91 -8.91 15.05
N CYS A 156 10.77 -8.54 14.10
CA CYS A 156 11.77 -9.46 13.58
C CYS A 156 13.10 -8.76 13.28
N ASN A 157 14.18 -9.50 13.36
CA ASN A 157 15.46 -9.11 12.76
C ASN A 157 15.54 -9.62 11.31
N HIS A 158 16.61 -9.24 10.59
CA HIS A 158 16.78 -9.64 9.19
C HIS A 158 16.80 -11.17 9.01
N GLN A 159 17.50 -11.88 9.87
CA GLN A 159 17.64 -13.33 9.80
C GLN A 159 16.29 -14.04 10.01
N GLN A 160 15.52 -13.61 11.05
CA GLN A 160 14.19 -14.14 11.33
C GLN A 160 13.22 -13.92 10.17
N ASN A 161 13.22 -12.74 9.55
CA ASN A 161 12.40 -12.48 8.37
C ASN A 161 12.79 -13.36 7.17
N CYS A 162 14.09 -13.71 7.05
CA CYS A 162 14.54 -14.62 6.00
C CYS A 162 14.04 -16.06 6.22
N MET A 163 13.80 -16.50 7.45
CA MET A 163 13.29 -17.83 7.76
C MET A 163 11.83 -18.01 7.33
N ASN A 164 11.01 -16.95 7.41
CA ASN A 164 9.61 -16.95 6.96
C ASN A 164 9.43 -16.63 5.45
N ARG A 165 10.50 -16.57 4.69
CA ARG A 165 10.43 -16.18 3.29
C ARG A 165 9.69 -17.21 2.44
N LYS A 166 8.84 -16.73 1.51
CA LYS A 166 8.22 -17.58 0.47
C LYS A 166 9.29 -18.29 -0.37
N ARG A 167 8.97 -19.53 -0.78
CA ARG A 167 9.79 -20.25 -1.75
C ARG A 167 9.96 -19.40 -3.02
N ARG A 168 11.16 -19.38 -3.55
CA ARG A 168 11.47 -18.69 -4.81
C ARG A 168 10.76 -19.36 -5.97
N THR A 169 10.39 -18.60 -6.98
CA THR A 169 9.71 -19.10 -8.19
C THR A 169 10.63 -19.96 -9.06
N ASP A 170 11.95 -19.75 -8.97
CA ASP A 170 12.98 -20.54 -9.67
C ASP A 170 13.38 -21.83 -8.93
N ASN A 171 12.72 -22.17 -7.82
CA ASN A 171 12.97 -23.41 -7.10
C ASN A 171 12.34 -24.59 -7.83
N THR A 172 13.17 -25.41 -8.43
CA THR A 172 12.77 -26.58 -9.25
C THR A 172 12.39 -27.81 -8.43
N SER A 173 12.94 -27.96 -7.21
CA SER A 173 12.67 -29.13 -6.35
C SER A 173 11.33 -29.09 -5.62
N GLY A 174 10.68 -27.91 -5.57
CA GLY A 174 9.46 -27.74 -4.79
C GLY A 174 9.67 -27.52 -3.28
N VAL A 175 10.89 -27.74 -2.76
CA VAL A 175 11.24 -27.55 -1.32
C VAL A 175 12.47 -26.67 -1.20
N THR A 176 12.38 -25.64 -0.32
CA THR A 176 13.51 -24.74 -0.08
C THR A 176 14.66 -25.49 0.58
N GLY A 177 15.87 -25.35 0.02
CA GLY A 177 17.08 -26.00 0.55
C GLY A 177 17.16 -27.51 0.30
N VAL A 178 16.37 -28.02 -0.66
CA VAL A 178 16.54 -29.37 -1.22
C VAL A 178 16.82 -29.23 -2.71
N MET A 179 17.87 -29.88 -3.19
CA MET A 179 18.26 -29.87 -4.60
C MET A 179 18.72 -31.26 -5.06
N GLU A 180 18.53 -31.55 -6.34
CA GLU A 180 19.09 -32.76 -6.97
C GLU A 180 20.47 -32.42 -7.57
N ARG A 181 21.43 -33.31 -7.39
CA ARG A 181 22.76 -33.22 -7.99
C ARG A 181 23.33 -34.60 -8.24
N LYS A 182 23.62 -34.93 -9.51
CA LYS A 182 24.21 -36.20 -9.94
C LYS A 182 23.43 -37.43 -9.45
N GLY A 183 22.09 -37.42 -9.56
CA GLY A 183 21.22 -38.52 -9.17
C GLY A 183 21.05 -38.70 -7.66
N LYS A 184 21.56 -37.79 -6.84
CA LYS A 184 21.35 -37.76 -5.36
C LYS A 184 20.69 -36.45 -4.95
N TYR A 185 20.08 -36.45 -3.77
CA TYR A 185 19.39 -35.28 -3.20
C TYR A 185 20.22 -34.70 -2.07
N ILE A 186 20.36 -33.37 -2.11
CA ILE A 186 21.12 -32.62 -1.08
C ILE A 186 20.15 -31.78 -0.29
N ALA A 187 20.09 -32.01 1.04
CA ALA A 187 19.47 -31.07 1.97
C ALA A 187 20.52 -30.04 2.41
N GLU A 188 20.15 -28.77 2.37
CA GLU A 188 21.02 -27.66 2.78
C GLU A 188 20.27 -26.66 3.63
N LEU A 189 20.90 -26.19 4.70
CA LEU A 189 20.40 -25.09 5.54
C LEU A 189 21.58 -24.24 6.03
N THR A 190 21.44 -22.92 5.93
CA THR A 190 22.38 -21.97 6.54
C THR A 190 21.69 -21.21 7.66
N TYR A 191 22.27 -21.29 8.85
CA TYR A 191 21.77 -20.62 10.07
C TYR A 191 22.92 -19.97 10.83
N LYS A 192 22.84 -18.68 11.12
CA LYS A 192 23.88 -17.87 11.81
C LYS A 192 25.30 -18.09 11.24
N GLY A 193 25.39 -18.13 9.90
CA GLY A 193 26.68 -18.34 9.20
C GLY A 193 27.14 -19.81 9.14
N ILE A 194 26.51 -20.73 9.86
CA ILE A 194 26.82 -22.16 9.83
C ILE A 194 26.00 -22.81 8.72
N ARG A 195 26.68 -23.46 7.77
CA ARG A 195 26.05 -24.22 6.71
C ARG A 195 26.02 -25.70 7.08
N LYS A 196 24.80 -26.29 7.11
CA LYS A 196 24.57 -27.73 7.22
C LYS A 196 24.21 -28.28 5.85
N THR A 197 24.82 -29.40 5.48
CA THR A 197 24.51 -30.13 4.24
C THR A 197 24.47 -31.62 4.53
N LYS A 198 23.52 -32.35 3.91
CA LYS A 198 23.47 -33.81 3.92
C LYS A 198 23.06 -34.31 2.55
N THR A 199 23.81 -35.27 2.03
CA THR A 199 23.45 -36.00 0.80
C THR A 199 22.57 -37.19 1.17
N CYS A 200 21.47 -37.35 0.45
CA CYS A 200 20.44 -38.37 0.64
C CYS A 200 20.25 -39.16 -0.64
N GLU A 201 19.81 -40.39 -0.53
CA GLU A 201 19.54 -41.25 -1.68
C GLU A 201 18.16 -40.92 -2.29
N THR A 202 17.19 -40.47 -1.49
CA THR A 202 15.84 -40.11 -1.96
C THR A 202 15.48 -38.66 -1.66
N PHE A 203 14.56 -38.14 -2.46
CA PHE A 203 14.01 -36.79 -2.27
C PHE A 203 13.30 -36.67 -0.90
N GLU A 204 12.51 -37.68 -0.54
CA GLU A 204 11.76 -37.70 0.73
C GLU A 204 12.67 -37.67 1.95
N GLU A 205 13.83 -38.37 1.88
CA GLU A 205 14.84 -38.31 2.93
C GLU A 205 15.41 -36.91 3.07
N ALA A 206 15.78 -36.28 1.95
CA ALA A 206 16.32 -34.92 1.95
C ALA A 206 15.30 -33.90 2.51
N VAL A 207 14.02 -34.05 2.16
CA VAL A 207 12.94 -33.21 2.70
C VAL A 207 12.79 -33.39 4.20
N ARG A 208 12.79 -34.62 4.70
CA ARG A 208 12.70 -34.90 6.15
C ARG A 208 13.88 -34.28 6.90
N VAL A 209 15.08 -34.46 6.42
CA VAL A 209 16.29 -33.86 7.01
C VAL A 209 16.20 -32.33 7.03
N ARG A 210 15.79 -31.72 5.92
CA ARG A 210 15.64 -30.27 5.83
C ARG A 210 14.59 -29.75 6.83
N LYS A 211 13.44 -30.39 6.91
CA LYS A 211 12.37 -30.01 7.87
C LYS A 211 12.82 -30.17 9.31
N SER A 212 13.51 -31.25 9.67
CA SER A 212 14.05 -31.43 11.03
C SER A 212 15.01 -30.30 11.42
N TRP A 213 15.85 -29.83 10.49
CA TRP A 213 16.71 -28.66 10.76
C TRP A 213 15.92 -27.36 10.87
N GLU A 214 14.85 -27.17 10.09
CA GLU A 214 13.99 -26.00 10.24
C GLU A 214 13.30 -25.99 11.60
N GLU A 215 12.80 -27.09 12.07
CA GLU A 215 12.21 -27.25 13.41
C GLU A 215 13.23 -26.97 14.52
N GLU A 216 14.46 -27.51 14.40
CA GLU A 216 15.55 -27.32 15.35
C GLU A 216 16.01 -25.85 15.44
N PHE A 217 16.24 -25.19 14.28
CA PHE A 217 16.90 -23.89 14.21
C PHE A 217 15.97 -22.70 14.06
N PHE A 218 14.84 -22.87 13.35
CA PHE A 218 13.92 -21.79 13.07
C PHE A 218 12.80 -21.70 14.10
N LYS A 219 12.46 -22.81 14.74
CA LYS A 219 11.40 -22.89 15.76
C LYS A 219 10.11 -22.20 15.29
N GLU A 220 9.60 -21.24 16.09
CA GLU A 220 8.42 -20.43 15.75
C GLU A 220 8.55 -19.57 14.50
N TRP A 221 9.76 -19.46 13.94
CA TRP A 221 10.04 -18.70 12.71
C TRP A 221 9.97 -19.55 11.45
N ALA A 222 9.92 -20.85 11.57
CA ALA A 222 9.71 -21.73 10.44
C ALA A 222 8.36 -21.45 9.81
N ARG A 223 8.35 -21.31 8.46
CA ARG A 223 7.10 -21.15 7.73
C ARG A 223 6.25 -22.41 7.86
N LYS A 224 5.01 -22.24 8.29
CA LYS A 224 4.00 -23.30 8.37
C LYS A 224 3.35 -23.55 7.01
#